data_710928689bee3dd5f12ec02dcb675902
#
_entry.id   710928689bee3dd5f12ec02dcb675902
#
_cell.length_a   1.000
_cell.length_b   1.000
_cell.length_c   1.000
_cell.angle_alpha   90.00
_cell.angle_beta   90.00
_cell.angle_gamma   90.00
#
_symmetry.space_group_name_H-M   'P 1'
#
loop_
_entity.id
_entity.type
_entity.pdbx_description
1 polymer ?
#
loop_
_entity_poly.entity_id
_entity_poly.type
_entity_poly.pdbx_seq_one_letter_code
_entity_poly.pdbx_strand_id
1 'polypeptide(L)'
;MTFITRRDFIKYSAALGSLALLPCRLMASQAADASSAKGVNNYYLEHKQELTDAFRAVVKGAAQFLEPGFGLKRTQMITRQALGLFDRLLPEFPDVGGERNWVTKFIPIAAWYVALYQPMRTNGKTAEDVGKIVYELNKISLQNIPKEKALEEGEKMFSRESLDKMRDWAAWTQKREHPANWVAYFKPGDGEEFDYGYDYTECGVVKYFKAQGVPELAPYLCLTDFPRSAAFGSGLRRTKAIGQGDDACAFRYKKGRPVIQDWSTEITLIRSRMSR
;
A
#
# COMPACT_ATOMS: atom_id res chain seq x y z
N MET A 1 29.13 13.17 10.39
CA MET A 1 28.07 12.81 9.42
C MET A 1 28.33 11.36 8.98
N THR A 2 27.67 10.42 9.61
CA THR A 2 27.81 9.00 9.24
C THR A 2 26.73 8.74 8.20
N PHE A 3 27.12 8.79 6.93
CA PHE A 3 26.24 8.37 5.84
C PHE A 3 25.90 6.89 6.03
N ILE A 4 24.60 6.59 6.06
CA ILE A 4 24.15 5.20 6.01
C ILE A 4 24.75 4.59 4.76
N THR A 5 25.56 3.55 4.92
CA THR A 5 26.16 2.89 3.77
C THR A 5 25.09 2.23 2.92
N ARG A 6 25.36 2.09 1.61
CA ARG A 6 24.50 1.36 0.67
C ARG A 6 24.09 -0.03 1.20
N ARG A 7 24.94 -0.62 2.05
CA ARG A 7 24.75 -1.93 2.68
C ARG A 7 23.72 -1.93 3.82
N ASP A 8 23.69 -0.84 4.63
CA ASP A 8 22.69 -0.70 5.70
C ASP A 8 21.32 -0.38 5.11
N PHE A 9 21.28 0.42 4.05
CA PHE A 9 20.06 0.73 3.33
C PHE A 9 19.45 -0.52 2.66
N ILE A 10 20.29 -1.41 2.09
CA ILE A 10 19.86 -2.68 1.48
C ILE A 10 19.16 -3.59 2.50
N LYS A 11 19.63 -3.66 3.74
CA LYS A 11 18.99 -4.46 4.81
C LYS A 11 17.58 -3.95 5.18
N TYR A 12 17.38 -2.63 5.13
CA TYR A 12 16.09 -2.00 5.45
C TYR A 12 15.13 -1.96 4.25
N SER A 13 15.68 -1.87 3.04
CA SER A 13 14.89 -1.97 1.80
C SER A 13 14.37 -3.38 1.57
N ALA A 14 15.05 -4.42 2.09
CA ALA A 14 14.54 -5.79 2.06
C ALA A 14 13.23 -5.93 2.83
N ALA A 15 13.02 -5.20 3.95
CA ALA A 15 11.75 -5.21 4.68
C ALA A 15 10.61 -4.53 3.89
N LEU A 16 10.89 -3.39 3.24
CA LEU A 16 9.92 -2.74 2.33
C LEU A 16 9.73 -3.55 1.05
N GLY A 17 10.81 -4.13 0.51
CA GLY A 17 10.81 -5.04 -0.62
C GLY A 17 10.11 -6.37 -0.30
N SER A 18 10.23 -6.88 0.93
CA SER A 18 9.55 -8.10 1.38
C SER A 18 8.04 -7.91 1.49
N LEU A 19 7.55 -6.75 1.92
CA LEU A 19 6.12 -6.43 1.87
C LEU A 19 5.63 -6.20 0.43
N ALA A 20 6.50 -5.71 -0.46
CA ALA A 20 6.21 -5.59 -1.89
C ALA A 20 6.35 -6.94 -2.63
N LEU A 21 7.23 -7.82 -2.13
CA LEU A 21 7.57 -9.13 -2.67
C LEU A 21 7.04 -10.29 -1.82
N LEU A 22 6.19 -10.04 -0.81
CA LEU A 22 5.52 -11.17 -0.17
C LEU A 22 5.00 -12.03 -1.31
N PRO A 23 5.64 -13.17 -1.60
CA PRO A 23 5.11 -14.06 -2.61
C PRO A 23 3.67 -14.30 -2.20
N CYS A 24 2.79 -14.29 -3.16
CA CYS A 24 1.52 -14.95 -3.04
C CYS A 24 1.86 -16.43 -2.78
N ARG A 25 2.28 -16.75 -1.55
CA ARG A 25 2.43 -18.14 -1.14
C ARG A 25 1.05 -18.72 -1.23
N LEU A 26 0.92 -19.50 -2.23
CA LEU A 26 -0.25 -20.26 -2.58
C LEU A 26 -0.80 -20.94 -1.35
N MET A 27 -2.02 -20.64 -1.09
CA MET A 27 -2.86 -21.34 -0.16
C MET A 27 -2.93 -22.81 -0.53
N ALA A 28 -2.36 -23.64 0.31
CA ALA A 28 -2.86 -25.00 0.49
C ALA A 28 -4.18 -24.85 1.24
N SER A 29 -5.27 -25.28 0.60
CA SER A 29 -6.59 -25.29 1.20
C SER A 29 -6.59 -26.17 2.44
N GLN A 30 -6.94 -25.60 3.58
CA GLN A 30 -7.64 -26.35 4.62
C GLN A 30 -8.83 -25.51 5.04
N ALA A 31 -10.00 -26.06 4.85
CA ALA A 31 -11.24 -25.55 5.38
C ALA A 31 -11.12 -25.57 6.92
N ALA A 32 -11.07 -24.38 7.53
CA ALA A 32 -11.22 -24.22 8.95
C ALA A 32 -12.59 -23.62 9.22
N ASP A 33 -13.31 -24.27 10.11
CA ASP A 33 -14.66 -24.01 10.55
C ASP A 33 -14.92 -22.54 10.95
N ALA A 34 -16.08 -22.05 10.52
CA ALA A 34 -16.64 -20.78 10.92
C ALA A 34 -17.04 -20.82 12.40
N SER A 35 -16.28 -20.15 13.24
CA SER A 35 -16.73 -19.74 14.57
C SER A 35 -16.73 -18.22 14.61
N SER A 36 -17.92 -17.63 14.47
CA SER A 36 -18.17 -16.20 14.58
C SER A 36 -18.17 -15.80 16.06
N ALA A 37 -17.08 -15.23 16.52
CA ALA A 37 -17.07 -14.35 17.68
C ALA A 37 -16.40 -13.04 17.26
N LYS A 38 -16.85 -11.88 17.78
CA LYS A 38 -16.30 -10.53 17.50
C LYS A 38 -14.77 -10.59 17.51
N GLY A 39 -14.19 -10.84 16.34
CA GLY A 39 -12.80 -11.23 16.22
C GLY A 39 -11.91 -10.03 16.24
N VAL A 40 -11.13 -9.92 17.30
CA VAL A 40 -9.79 -9.32 17.19
C VAL A 40 -9.13 -10.01 16.00
N ASN A 41 -8.64 -9.24 15.03
CA ASN A 41 -8.02 -9.81 13.84
C ASN A 41 -6.69 -10.46 14.23
N ASN A 42 -6.70 -11.76 14.51
CA ASN A 42 -5.53 -12.53 14.92
C ASN A 42 -4.39 -12.43 13.90
N TYR A 43 -4.70 -12.28 12.62
CA TYR A 43 -3.70 -12.17 11.55
C TYR A 43 -2.63 -11.12 11.85
N TYR A 44 -3.03 -9.88 12.17
CA TYR A 44 -2.06 -8.82 12.41
C TYR A 44 -1.31 -8.97 13.74
N LEU A 45 -1.94 -9.59 14.73
CA LEU A 45 -1.28 -9.89 16.01
C LEU A 45 -0.25 -11.00 15.87
N GLU A 46 -0.54 -12.03 15.09
CA GLU A 46 0.40 -13.11 14.76
C GLU A 46 1.61 -12.59 13.98
N HIS A 47 1.41 -11.59 13.11
CA HIS A 47 2.47 -10.96 12.31
C HIS A 47 3.02 -9.67 12.94
N LYS A 48 2.70 -9.38 14.22
CA LYS A 48 3.04 -8.12 14.89
C LYS A 48 4.50 -7.75 14.76
N GLN A 49 5.40 -8.70 15.01
CA GLN A 49 6.85 -8.43 14.98
C GLN A 49 7.29 -7.99 13.58
N GLU A 50 6.87 -8.72 12.56
CA GLU A 50 7.20 -8.41 11.16
C GLU A 50 6.67 -7.04 10.74
N LEU A 51 5.41 -6.74 11.07
CA LEU A 51 4.77 -5.47 10.75
C LEU A 51 5.44 -4.29 11.47
N THR A 52 5.83 -4.48 12.73
CA THR A 52 6.56 -3.47 13.52
C THR A 52 7.96 -3.22 12.95
N ASP A 53 8.68 -4.27 12.57
CA ASP A 53 10.03 -4.13 11.99
C ASP A 53 9.97 -3.47 10.60
N ALA A 54 8.97 -3.79 9.81
CA ALA A 54 8.73 -3.12 8.54
C ALA A 54 8.46 -1.61 8.74
N PHE A 55 7.64 -1.25 9.72
CA PHE A 55 7.39 0.16 10.01
C PHE A 55 8.62 0.88 10.58
N ARG A 56 9.43 0.23 11.42
CA ARG A 56 10.72 0.79 11.88
C ARG A 56 11.64 1.15 10.71
N ALA A 57 11.67 0.33 9.67
CA ALA A 57 12.44 0.62 8.46
C ALA A 57 11.90 1.87 7.73
N VAL A 58 10.58 1.99 7.61
CA VAL A 58 9.93 3.18 7.02
C VAL A 58 10.26 4.43 7.82
N VAL A 59 10.14 4.38 9.16
CA VAL A 59 10.44 5.51 10.05
C VAL A 59 11.91 5.92 9.97
N LYS A 60 12.82 4.97 9.87
CA LYS A 60 14.25 5.25 9.69
C LYS A 60 14.51 5.95 8.36
N GLY A 61 13.85 5.52 7.28
CA GLY A 61 13.91 6.20 5.99
C GLY A 61 13.30 7.59 6.05
N ALA A 62 12.12 7.75 6.66
CA ALA A 62 11.45 9.03 6.80
C ALA A 62 12.27 10.07 7.57
N ALA A 63 13.04 9.63 8.57
CA ALA A 63 13.94 10.51 9.33
C ALA A 63 14.92 11.28 8.43
N GLN A 64 15.39 10.67 7.34
CA GLN A 64 16.32 11.31 6.40
C GLN A 64 15.67 12.48 5.64
N PHE A 65 14.37 12.39 5.38
CA PHE A 65 13.60 13.47 4.76
C PHE A 65 13.19 14.57 5.74
N LEU A 66 13.06 14.21 7.02
CA LEU A 66 12.62 15.13 8.07
C LEU A 66 13.78 15.94 8.66
N GLU A 67 14.94 15.31 8.83
CA GLU A 67 16.08 15.92 9.53
C GLU A 67 16.58 17.24 8.92
N PRO A 68 16.64 17.41 7.57
CA PRO A 68 17.04 18.68 6.96
C PRO A 68 16.15 19.87 7.35
N GLY A 69 14.84 19.62 7.55
CA GLY A 69 13.87 20.67 7.88
C GLY A 69 13.62 20.87 9.36
N PHE A 70 13.75 19.81 10.17
CA PHE A 70 13.38 19.83 11.59
C PHE A 70 14.60 19.76 12.53
N GLY A 71 15.74 19.35 12.04
CA GLY A 71 16.91 19.03 12.85
C GLY A 71 16.74 17.71 13.62
N LEU A 72 17.87 17.19 14.14
CA LEU A 72 17.95 15.85 14.73
C LEU A 72 16.97 15.63 15.90
N LYS A 73 16.94 16.56 16.87
CA LYS A 73 16.10 16.39 18.10
C LYS A 73 14.60 16.28 17.76
N ARG A 74 14.09 17.16 16.89
CA ARG A 74 12.67 17.17 16.51
C ARG A 74 12.33 15.96 15.65
N THR A 75 13.20 15.56 14.73
CA THR A 75 13.05 14.33 13.94
C THR A 75 12.96 13.10 14.83
N GLN A 76 13.84 12.97 15.83
CA GLN A 76 13.78 11.86 16.80
C GLN A 76 12.48 11.85 17.61
N MET A 77 11.96 13.02 17.98
CA MET A 77 10.66 13.10 18.66
C MET A 77 9.52 12.63 17.77
N ILE A 78 9.43 13.14 16.52
CA ILE A 78 8.42 12.76 15.54
C ILE A 78 8.45 11.25 15.29
N THR A 79 9.62 10.70 15.03
CA THR A 79 9.79 9.26 14.71
C THR A 79 9.43 8.36 15.89
N ARG A 80 9.79 8.76 17.13
CA ARG A 80 9.39 8.02 18.34
C ARG A 80 7.86 8.04 18.53
N GLN A 81 7.23 9.19 18.32
CA GLN A 81 5.77 9.30 18.39
C GLN A 81 5.09 8.46 17.33
N ALA A 82 5.63 8.43 16.09
CA ALA A 82 5.10 7.59 15.02
C ALA A 82 5.15 6.11 15.39
N LEU A 83 6.30 5.62 15.90
CA LEU A 83 6.42 4.21 16.33
C LEU A 83 5.42 3.86 17.43
N GLY A 84 5.31 4.70 18.47
CA GLY A 84 4.35 4.46 19.56
C GLY A 84 2.89 4.55 19.10
N LEU A 85 2.58 5.34 18.07
CA LEU A 85 1.23 5.38 17.49
C LEU A 85 0.94 4.11 16.70
N PHE A 86 1.87 3.63 15.88
CA PHE A 86 1.70 2.38 15.13
C PHE A 86 1.46 1.19 16.06
N ASP A 87 2.22 1.09 17.17
CA ASP A 87 2.04 0.02 18.17
C ASP A 87 0.63 0.03 18.77
N ARG A 88 0.00 1.22 18.93
CA ARG A 88 -1.39 1.35 19.40
C ARG A 88 -2.42 1.04 18.32
N LEU A 89 -2.15 1.38 17.06
CA LEU A 89 -3.06 1.14 15.94
C LEU A 89 -3.14 -0.34 15.56
N LEU A 90 -2.04 -1.08 15.68
CA LEU A 90 -1.92 -2.44 15.18
C LEU A 90 -2.97 -3.40 15.75
N PRO A 91 -3.27 -3.43 17.07
CA PRO A 91 -4.33 -4.27 17.62
C PRO A 91 -5.74 -3.91 17.13
N GLU A 92 -5.92 -2.66 16.67
CA GLU A 92 -7.21 -2.11 16.22
C GLU A 92 -7.42 -2.23 14.69
N PHE A 93 -6.51 -2.92 13.98
CA PHE A 93 -6.66 -3.08 12.54
C PHE A 93 -7.92 -3.87 12.22
N PRO A 94 -8.72 -3.39 11.25
CA PRO A 94 -9.97 -4.06 10.90
C PRO A 94 -9.70 -5.41 10.23
N ASP A 95 -10.59 -6.37 10.51
CA ASP A 95 -10.58 -7.62 9.77
C ASP A 95 -11.04 -7.42 8.33
N VAL A 96 -10.19 -7.80 7.40
CA VAL A 96 -10.44 -7.77 5.96
C VAL A 96 -10.29 -9.16 5.32
N GLY A 97 -10.22 -10.23 6.13
CA GLY A 97 -10.13 -11.62 5.66
C GLY A 97 -8.77 -12.27 5.79
N GLY A 98 -7.82 -11.64 6.51
CA GLY A 98 -6.52 -12.22 6.88
C GLY A 98 -5.75 -12.78 5.68
N GLU A 99 -5.20 -14.00 5.80
CA GLU A 99 -4.38 -14.64 4.75
C GLU A 99 -5.14 -14.92 3.45
N ARG A 100 -6.44 -15.14 3.53
CA ARG A 100 -7.28 -15.37 2.34
C ARG A 100 -7.31 -14.15 1.42
N ASN A 101 -7.04 -12.98 1.96
CA ASN A 101 -7.14 -11.72 1.26
C ASN A 101 -5.76 -11.13 0.96
N TRP A 102 -5.30 -11.21 -0.27
CA TRP A 102 -3.99 -10.70 -0.65
C TRP A 102 -3.80 -9.19 -0.45
N VAL A 103 -4.89 -8.42 -0.31
CA VAL A 103 -4.86 -6.98 -0.02
C VAL A 103 -4.79 -6.67 1.48
N THR A 104 -4.86 -7.65 2.37
CA THR A 104 -4.73 -7.50 3.84
C THR A 104 -3.51 -6.67 4.23
N LYS A 105 -2.39 -6.84 3.53
CA LYS A 105 -1.15 -6.09 3.73
C LYS A 105 -1.25 -4.57 3.53
N PHE A 106 -2.30 -4.08 2.87
CA PHE A 106 -2.47 -2.64 2.64
C PHE A 106 -3.02 -1.90 3.87
N ILE A 107 -3.62 -2.57 4.84
CA ILE A 107 -4.06 -1.95 6.09
C ILE A 107 -2.86 -1.49 6.94
N PRO A 108 -1.84 -2.34 7.23
CA PRO A 108 -0.61 -1.86 7.89
C PRO A 108 0.08 -0.73 7.13
N ILE A 109 0.13 -0.79 5.80
CA ILE A 109 0.70 0.29 4.98
C ILE A 109 -0.08 1.60 5.16
N ALA A 110 -1.41 1.55 5.16
CA ALA A 110 -2.24 2.73 5.45
C ALA A 110 -1.97 3.26 6.87
N ALA A 111 -1.78 2.36 7.84
CA ALA A 111 -1.45 2.76 9.21
C ALA A 111 -0.08 3.46 9.32
N TRP A 112 0.90 3.17 8.44
CA TRP A 112 2.16 3.93 8.37
C TRP A 112 1.92 5.40 8.07
N TYR A 113 1.01 5.70 7.11
CA TYR A 113 0.63 7.07 6.79
C TYR A 113 0.00 7.76 8.00
N VAL A 114 -0.94 7.10 8.69
CA VAL A 114 -1.58 7.64 9.89
C VAL A 114 -0.54 7.91 10.98
N ALA A 115 0.31 6.93 11.26
CA ALA A 115 1.31 6.99 12.32
C ALA A 115 2.37 8.08 12.08
N LEU A 116 2.78 8.31 10.82
CA LEU A 116 3.67 9.41 10.45
C LEU A 116 2.93 10.76 10.45
N TYR A 117 1.70 10.79 9.94
CA TYR A 117 0.96 12.04 9.75
C TYR A 117 0.62 12.73 11.06
N GLN A 118 0.15 12.02 12.06
CA GLN A 118 -0.28 12.63 13.33
C GLN A 118 0.83 13.51 13.97
N PRO A 119 2.05 13.00 14.22
CA PRO A 119 3.12 13.83 14.77
C PRO A 119 3.66 14.86 13.77
N MET A 120 3.62 14.59 12.46
CA MET A 120 4.07 15.53 11.46
C MET A 120 3.10 16.71 11.34
N ARG A 121 1.78 16.47 11.40
CA ARG A 121 0.75 17.51 11.34
C ARG A 121 0.87 18.50 12.50
N THR A 122 1.14 18.04 13.71
CA THR A 122 1.39 18.93 14.86
C THR A 122 2.67 19.76 14.73
N ASN A 123 3.51 19.41 13.76
CA ASN A 123 4.73 20.15 13.40
C ASN A 123 4.58 20.91 12.05
N GLY A 124 3.35 21.19 11.62
CA GLY A 124 3.05 22.03 10.45
C GLY A 124 3.19 21.33 9.10
N LYS A 125 3.26 19.99 9.07
CA LYS A 125 3.30 19.21 7.82
C LYS A 125 1.90 18.78 7.37
N THR A 126 1.73 18.67 6.06
CA THR A 126 0.49 18.30 5.40
C THR A 126 0.41 16.80 5.13
N ALA A 127 -0.77 16.30 4.70
CA ALA A 127 -0.94 14.95 4.19
C ALA A 127 -0.07 14.70 2.94
N GLU A 128 0.11 15.73 2.11
CA GLU A 128 0.98 15.67 0.93
C GLU A 128 2.45 15.45 1.32
N ASP A 129 2.95 16.15 2.36
CA ASP A 129 4.33 15.97 2.83
C ASP A 129 4.58 14.51 3.25
N VAL A 130 3.64 13.90 3.99
CA VAL A 130 3.72 12.49 4.39
C VAL A 130 3.64 11.58 3.17
N GLY A 131 2.68 11.84 2.30
CA GLY A 131 2.50 11.11 1.05
C GLY A 131 3.77 11.10 0.21
N LYS A 132 4.43 12.28 0.07
CA LYS A 132 5.67 12.42 -0.70
C LYS A 132 6.81 11.59 -0.10
N ILE A 133 6.98 11.62 1.23
CA ILE A 133 8.00 10.84 1.91
C ILE A 133 7.78 9.34 1.65
N VAL A 134 6.57 8.82 1.88
CA VAL A 134 6.29 7.39 1.69
C VAL A 134 6.40 7.00 0.22
N TYR A 135 5.98 7.85 -0.71
CA TYR A 135 6.14 7.63 -2.15
C TYR A 135 7.62 7.50 -2.55
N GLU A 136 8.49 8.41 -2.08
CA GLU A 136 9.92 8.33 -2.39
C GLU A 136 10.58 7.09 -1.75
N LEU A 137 10.22 6.75 -0.51
CA LEU A 137 10.68 5.52 0.14
C LEU A 137 10.25 4.28 -0.63
N ASN A 138 9.03 4.26 -1.15
CA ASN A 138 8.55 3.17 -2.01
C ASN A 138 9.38 3.07 -3.30
N LYS A 139 9.66 4.18 -3.99
CA LYS A 139 10.52 4.18 -5.17
C LYS A 139 11.92 3.64 -4.89
N ILE A 140 12.54 4.11 -3.81
CA ILE A 140 13.86 3.65 -3.38
C ILE A 140 13.85 2.14 -3.10
N SER A 141 12.81 1.66 -2.42
CA SER A 141 12.62 0.22 -2.17
C SER A 141 12.53 -0.60 -3.45
N LEU A 142 11.75 -0.14 -4.42
CA LEU A 142 11.59 -0.80 -5.72
C LEU A 142 12.90 -0.83 -6.53
N GLN A 143 13.71 0.22 -6.46
CA GLN A 143 15.03 0.28 -7.13
C GLN A 143 16.04 -0.72 -6.56
N ASN A 144 15.85 -1.21 -5.34
CA ASN A 144 16.70 -2.23 -4.73
C ASN A 144 16.34 -3.67 -5.12
N ILE A 145 15.23 -3.86 -5.84
CA ILE A 145 14.86 -5.16 -6.40
C ILE A 145 15.63 -5.34 -7.71
N PRO A 146 16.36 -6.44 -7.92
CA PRO A 146 16.97 -6.72 -9.21
C PRO A 146 15.93 -6.65 -10.33
N LYS A 147 16.26 -5.95 -11.41
CA LYS A 147 15.31 -5.67 -12.51
C LYS A 147 14.71 -6.94 -13.10
N GLU A 148 15.53 -7.96 -13.30
CA GLU A 148 15.12 -9.24 -13.85
C GLU A 148 14.07 -9.91 -12.95
N LYS A 149 14.30 -9.88 -11.63
CA LYS A 149 13.38 -10.43 -10.64
C LYS A 149 12.06 -9.65 -10.60
N ALA A 150 12.13 -8.32 -10.66
CA ALA A 150 10.92 -7.50 -10.70
C ALA A 150 10.07 -7.80 -11.95
N LEU A 151 10.70 -7.93 -13.11
CA LEU A 151 10.03 -8.26 -14.36
C LEU A 151 9.44 -9.67 -14.34
N GLU A 152 10.18 -10.67 -13.81
CA GLU A 152 9.66 -12.03 -13.63
C GLU A 152 8.41 -12.07 -12.77
N GLU A 153 8.39 -11.36 -11.64
CA GLU A 153 7.21 -11.26 -10.79
C GLU A 153 6.05 -10.52 -11.48
N GLY A 154 6.39 -9.49 -12.28
CA GLY A 154 5.40 -8.80 -13.12
C GLY A 154 4.77 -9.71 -14.17
N GLU A 155 5.56 -10.57 -14.82
CA GLU A 155 5.05 -11.56 -15.78
C GLU A 155 4.09 -12.56 -15.16
N LYS A 156 4.37 -13.04 -13.94
CA LYS A 156 3.51 -13.96 -13.20
C LYS A 156 2.10 -13.39 -13.00
N MET A 157 1.96 -12.06 -12.89
CA MET A 157 0.64 -11.41 -12.75
C MET A 157 -0.28 -11.67 -13.95
N PHE A 158 0.28 -11.96 -15.14
CA PHE A 158 -0.48 -12.22 -16.37
C PHE A 158 -0.68 -13.72 -16.64
N SER A 159 -0.17 -14.60 -15.79
CA SER A 159 -0.38 -16.03 -15.95
C SER A 159 -1.86 -16.40 -15.76
N ARG A 160 -2.33 -17.43 -16.49
CA ARG A 160 -3.71 -17.91 -16.37
C ARG A 160 -4.07 -18.22 -14.91
N GLU A 161 -3.18 -18.89 -14.20
CA GLU A 161 -3.37 -19.22 -12.79
C GLU A 161 -3.57 -17.96 -11.93
N SER A 162 -2.75 -16.92 -12.13
CA SER A 162 -2.89 -15.65 -11.39
C SER A 162 -4.21 -14.95 -11.72
N LEU A 163 -4.60 -14.92 -13.00
CA LEU A 163 -5.86 -14.29 -13.43
C LEU A 163 -7.08 -15.02 -12.89
N ASP A 164 -7.07 -16.36 -12.86
CA ASP A 164 -8.15 -17.16 -12.28
C ASP A 164 -8.28 -16.89 -10.77
N LYS A 165 -7.16 -16.90 -10.03
CA LYS A 165 -7.14 -16.54 -8.59
C LYS A 165 -7.66 -15.13 -8.33
N MET A 166 -7.30 -14.18 -9.18
CA MET A 166 -7.76 -12.79 -9.07
C MET A 166 -9.26 -12.67 -9.34
N ARG A 167 -9.80 -13.44 -10.28
CA ARG A 167 -11.24 -13.50 -10.56
C ARG A 167 -12.00 -14.08 -9.36
N ASP A 168 -11.51 -15.18 -8.80
CA ASP A 168 -12.14 -15.84 -7.66
C ASP A 168 -12.08 -14.93 -6.41
N TRP A 169 -10.95 -14.27 -6.18
CA TRP A 169 -10.83 -13.28 -5.12
C TRP A 169 -11.83 -12.12 -5.30
N ALA A 170 -11.94 -11.56 -6.50
CA ALA A 170 -12.89 -10.49 -6.77
C ALA A 170 -14.33 -10.95 -6.48
N ALA A 171 -14.72 -12.15 -6.94
CA ALA A 171 -16.03 -12.72 -6.66
C ALA A 171 -16.25 -12.94 -5.14
N TRP A 172 -15.23 -13.38 -4.41
CA TRP A 172 -15.31 -13.49 -2.95
C TRP A 172 -15.54 -12.14 -2.28
N THR A 173 -14.84 -11.07 -2.69
CA THR A 173 -15.04 -9.74 -2.08
C THR A 173 -16.46 -9.22 -2.22
N GLN A 174 -17.19 -9.62 -3.27
CA GLN A 174 -18.57 -9.20 -3.52
C GLN A 174 -19.57 -9.79 -2.49
N LYS A 175 -19.19 -10.84 -1.77
CA LYS A 175 -20.00 -11.39 -0.67
C LYS A 175 -20.05 -10.47 0.55
N ARG A 176 -19.14 -9.51 0.66
CA ARG A 176 -19.05 -8.53 1.76
C ARG A 176 -19.00 -9.15 3.16
N GLU A 177 -18.38 -10.32 3.31
CA GLU A 177 -18.22 -11.03 4.59
C GLU A 177 -17.44 -10.19 5.62
N HIS A 178 -16.55 -9.31 5.15
CA HIS A 178 -15.75 -8.39 5.97
C HIS A 178 -16.08 -6.94 5.61
N PRO A 179 -16.81 -6.18 6.45
CA PRO A 179 -17.27 -4.82 6.12
C PRO A 179 -16.15 -3.83 5.79
N ALA A 180 -14.98 -4.00 6.38
CA ALA A 180 -13.80 -3.15 6.13
C ALA A 180 -13.04 -3.53 4.84
N ASN A 181 -13.40 -4.63 4.20
CA ASN A 181 -12.72 -5.13 3.00
C ASN A 181 -13.02 -4.26 1.77
N TRP A 182 -12.25 -4.53 0.72
CA TRP A 182 -12.52 -4.03 -0.64
C TRP A 182 -13.71 -4.79 -1.26
N VAL A 183 -14.33 -4.17 -2.27
CA VAL A 183 -15.25 -4.84 -3.17
C VAL A 183 -14.72 -4.63 -4.59
N ALA A 184 -14.36 -5.70 -5.26
CA ALA A 184 -13.71 -5.70 -6.55
C ALA A 184 -14.53 -6.45 -7.61
N TYR A 185 -14.46 -5.97 -8.85
CA TYR A 185 -14.98 -6.63 -10.03
C TYR A 185 -13.84 -6.87 -11.02
N PHE A 186 -13.53 -8.12 -11.28
CA PHE A 186 -12.53 -8.47 -12.27
C PHE A 186 -13.02 -8.09 -13.68
N LYS A 187 -12.10 -7.50 -14.46
CA LYS A 187 -12.34 -7.14 -15.86
C LYS A 187 -11.43 -7.98 -16.75
N PRO A 188 -11.98 -8.90 -17.54
CA PRO A 188 -11.19 -9.56 -18.58
C PRO A 188 -10.68 -8.52 -19.57
N GLY A 189 -9.50 -8.75 -20.12
CA GLY A 189 -8.95 -7.89 -21.17
C GLY A 189 -9.80 -7.87 -22.42
N ASP A 190 -9.67 -6.80 -23.20
CA ASP A 190 -10.27 -6.62 -24.52
C ASP A 190 -9.33 -7.04 -25.67
N GLY A 191 -8.08 -7.41 -25.31
CA GLY A 191 -7.04 -7.80 -26.28
C GLY A 191 -6.27 -6.62 -26.89
N GLU A 192 -6.80 -5.40 -26.81
CA GLU A 192 -6.22 -4.20 -27.41
C GLU A 192 -5.72 -3.20 -26.38
N GLU A 193 -6.62 -2.68 -25.53
CA GLU A 193 -6.34 -1.62 -24.58
C GLU A 193 -5.71 -2.14 -23.29
N PHE A 194 -6.10 -3.32 -22.82
CA PHE A 194 -5.57 -3.94 -21.60
C PHE A 194 -5.73 -5.46 -21.61
N ASP A 195 -4.88 -6.13 -20.83
CA ASP A 195 -4.88 -7.60 -20.73
C ASP A 195 -5.79 -8.08 -19.59
N TYR A 196 -5.90 -7.32 -18.49
CA TYR A 196 -6.88 -7.52 -17.43
C TYR A 196 -7.01 -6.24 -16.58
N GLY A 197 -8.03 -6.22 -15.74
CA GLY A 197 -8.24 -5.08 -14.83
C GLY A 197 -9.14 -5.40 -13.65
N TYR A 198 -9.35 -4.36 -12.85
CA TYR A 198 -10.32 -4.35 -11.75
C TYR A 198 -11.07 -3.04 -11.73
N ASP A 199 -12.35 -3.11 -11.37
CA ASP A 199 -13.09 -1.99 -10.85
C ASP A 199 -13.31 -2.23 -9.34
N TYR A 200 -12.74 -1.37 -8.50
CA TYR A 200 -13.06 -1.37 -7.07
C TYR A 200 -14.22 -0.41 -6.83
N THR A 201 -15.31 -0.89 -6.25
CA THR A 201 -16.44 -0.06 -5.83
C THR A 201 -16.37 0.30 -4.34
N GLU A 202 -15.55 -0.42 -3.58
CA GLU A 202 -15.21 -0.11 -2.20
C GLU A 202 -13.71 -0.33 -1.98
N CYS A 203 -13.09 0.53 -1.18
CA CYS A 203 -11.66 0.47 -0.89
C CYS A 203 -11.41 0.39 0.61
N GLY A 204 -10.79 -0.70 1.08
CA GLY A 204 -10.47 -0.90 2.50
C GLY A 204 -9.53 0.17 3.06
N VAL A 205 -8.57 0.66 2.25
CA VAL A 205 -7.69 1.76 2.65
C VAL A 205 -8.49 3.05 2.88
N VAL A 206 -9.42 3.40 2.00
CA VAL A 206 -10.25 4.60 2.15
C VAL A 206 -11.15 4.47 3.37
N LYS A 207 -11.75 3.28 3.60
CA LYS A 207 -12.54 3.00 4.81
C LYS A 207 -11.68 3.18 6.06
N TYR A 208 -10.47 2.63 6.06
CA TYR A 208 -9.54 2.76 7.19
C TYR A 208 -9.16 4.21 7.46
N PHE A 209 -8.75 5.00 6.47
CA PHE A 209 -8.43 6.40 6.66
C PHE A 209 -9.62 7.23 7.15
N LYS A 210 -10.83 6.95 6.66
CA LYS A 210 -12.06 7.58 7.17
C LYS A 210 -12.30 7.25 8.65
N ALA A 211 -12.13 5.99 9.04
CA ALA A 211 -12.26 5.56 10.43
C ALA A 211 -11.20 6.20 11.35
N GLN A 212 -10.00 6.50 10.83
CA GLN A 212 -8.95 7.20 11.56
C GLN A 212 -9.09 8.75 11.51
N GLY A 213 -10.11 9.29 10.85
CA GLY A 213 -10.35 10.73 10.74
C GLY A 213 -9.34 11.48 9.87
N VAL A 214 -8.70 10.79 8.91
CA VAL A 214 -7.66 11.34 8.03
C VAL A 214 -7.86 10.90 6.57
N PRO A 215 -9.08 11.07 5.99
CA PRO A 215 -9.38 10.63 4.62
C PRO A 215 -8.50 11.29 3.56
N GLU A 216 -7.95 12.48 3.87
CA GLU A 216 -7.04 13.23 2.99
C GLU A 216 -5.72 12.52 2.68
N LEU A 217 -5.38 11.44 3.37
CA LEU A 217 -4.20 10.62 3.08
C LEU A 217 -4.40 9.66 1.90
N ALA A 218 -5.65 9.31 1.59
CA ALA A 218 -5.96 8.26 0.62
C ALA A 218 -5.38 8.53 -0.79
N PRO A 219 -5.48 9.74 -1.37
CA PRO A 219 -4.95 10.02 -2.70
C PRO A 219 -3.47 9.70 -2.83
N TYR A 220 -2.70 10.00 -1.78
CA TYR A 220 -1.23 9.88 -1.81
C TYR A 220 -0.78 8.42 -1.69
N LEU A 221 -1.47 7.58 -0.92
CA LEU A 221 -1.18 6.15 -0.90
C LEU A 221 -1.45 5.55 -2.27
N CYS A 222 -2.55 5.93 -2.93
CA CYS A 222 -2.89 5.45 -4.26
C CYS A 222 -1.80 5.74 -5.31
N LEU A 223 -0.97 6.77 -5.14
CA LEU A 223 0.12 7.08 -6.08
C LEU A 223 1.22 6.01 -6.10
N THR A 224 1.39 5.23 -5.05
CA THR A 224 2.43 4.19 -4.98
C THR A 224 2.20 3.02 -5.94
N ASP A 225 0.99 2.88 -6.50
CA ASP A 225 0.68 1.87 -7.52
C ASP A 225 1.50 2.06 -8.81
N PHE A 226 1.75 3.31 -9.19
CA PHE A 226 2.41 3.63 -10.45
C PHE A 226 3.89 3.25 -10.48
N PRO A 227 4.75 3.66 -9.53
CA PRO A 227 6.15 3.24 -9.51
C PRO A 227 6.29 1.73 -9.35
N ARG A 228 5.39 1.07 -8.61
CA ARG A 228 5.35 -0.39 -8.53
C ARG A 228 5.07 -0.99 -9.89
N SER A 229 4.03 -0.55 -10.58
CA SER A 229 3.67 -1.05 -11.89
C SER A 229 4.77 -0.84 -12.92
N ALA A 230 5.45 0.31 -12.87
CA ALA A 230 6.60 0.60 -13.74
C ALA A 230 7.76 -0.37 -13.49
N ALA A 231 8.10 -0.62 -12.21
CA ALA A 231 9.19 -1.54 -11.84
C ALA A 231 8.91 -2.98 -12.27
N PHE A 232 7.66 -3.43 -12.18
CA PHE A 232 7.24 -4.79 -12.52
C PHE A 232 6.82 -4.96 -13.98
N GLY A 233 6.83 -3.90 -14.78
CA GLY A 233 6.43 -3.95 -16.19
C GLY A 233 4.96 -4.31 -16.41
N SER A 234 4.10 -4.12 -15.40
CA SER A 234 2.70 -4.50 -15.48
C SER A 234 1.79 -3.48 -16.18
N GLY A 235 2.32 -2.31 -16.52
CA GLY A 235 1.68 -1.35 -17.41
C GLY A 235 0.32 -0.83 -16.94
N LEU A 236 0.22 -0.45 -15.67
CA LEU A 236 -0.99 0.12 -15.07
C LEU A 236 -1.38 1.44 -15.75
N ARG A 237 -2.65 1.53 -16.10
CA ARG A 237 -3.39 2.78 -16.34
C ARG A 237 -4.57 2.81 -15.39
N ARG A 238 -4.71 3.91 -14.63
CA ARG A 238 -5.83 4.12 -13.71
C ARG A 238 -6.47 5.47 -13.97
N THR A 239 -7.73 5.47 -14.41
CA THR A 239 -8.46 6.68 -14.80
C THR A 239 -9.37 7.22 -13.71
N LYS A 240 -9.73 6.39 -12.73
CA LYS A 240 -10.55 6.75 -11.58
C LYS A 240 -9.93 6.20 -10.30
N ALA A 241 -10.10 6.90 -9.19
CA ALA A 241 -9.68 6.45 -7.85
C ALA A 241 -10.62 6.95 -6.75
N ILE A 242 -11.20 6.03 -5.97
CA ILE A 242 -12.06 6.35 -4.81
C ILE A 242 -11.35 7.27 -3.84
N GLY A 243 -10.04 7.08 -3.63
CA GLY A 243 -9.22 7.95 -2.79
C GLY A 243 -9.09 9.39 -3.30
N GLN A 244 -9.44 9.65 -4.56
CA GLN A 244 -9.46 10.98 -5.19
C GLN A 244 -10.89 11.52 -5.36
N GLY A 245 -11.91 10.86 -4.79
CA GLY A 245 -13.30 11.28 -4.84
C GLY A 245 -14.13 10.68 -5.98
N ASP A 246 -13.56 9.77 -6.80
CA ASP A 246 -14.34 9.06 -7.81
C ASP A 246 -15.24 7.98 -7.17
N ASP A 247 -16.26 7.55 -7.91
CA ASP A 247 -17.22 6.49 -7.51
C ASP A 247 -16.60 5.08 -7.49
N ALA A 248 -15.49 4.90 -8.21
CA ALA A 248 -14.77 3.64 -8.31
C ALA A 248 -13.28 3.86 -8.56
N CYS A 249 -12.48 2.79 -8.39
CA CYS A 249 -11.12 2.75 -8.94
C CYS A 249 -11.13 1.89 -10.22
N ALA A 250 -10.59 2.43 -11.33
CA ALA A 250 -10.52 1.72 -12.60
C ALA A 250 -9.07 1.35 -12.94
N PHE A 251 -8.65 0.14 -12.57
CA PHE A 251 -7.32 -0.39 -12.85
C PHE A 251 -7.32 -1.17 -14.17
N ARG A 252 -6.42 -0.84 -15.08
CA ARG A 252 -6.24 -1.53 -16.36
C ARG A 252 -4.77 -1.83 -16.58
N TYR A 253 -4.43 -3.10 -16.64
CA TYR A 253 -3.05 -3.59 -16.79
C TYR A 253 -2.82 -4.08 -18.21
N LYS A 254 -1.68 -3.69 -18.79
CA LYS A 254 -1.22 -4.21 -20.09
C LYS A 254 0.26 -4.50 -19.98
N LYS A 255 0.65 -5.77 -20.16
CA LYS A 255 2.03 -6.23 -20.06
C LYS A 255 2.96 -5.37 -20.91
N GLY A 256 4.02 -4.86 -20.31
CA GLY A 256 5.05 -4.08 -21.01
C GLY A 256 4.66 -2.66 -21.40
N ARG A 257 3.41 -2.21 -21.16
CA ARG A 257 3.02 -0.82 -21.41
C ARG A 257 3.79 0.11 -20.49
N PRO A 258 4.38 1.22 -21.00
CA PRO A 258 4.96 2.25 -20.16
C PRO A 258 3.93 2.86 -19.19
N VAL A 259 4.30 3.03 -17.93
CA VAL A 259 3.50 3.74 -16.95
C VAL A 259 3.87 5.23 -17.02
N ILE A 260 2.95 6.05 -17.49
CA ILE A 260 3.14 7.51 -17.63
C ILE A 260 2.62 8.30 -16.43
N GLN A 261 1.82 7.66 -15.59
CA GLN A 261 1.27 8.26 -14.37
C GLN A 261 2.27 8.12 -13.23
N ASP A 262 2.53 9.21 -12.54
CA ASP A 262 3.41 9.27 -11.37
C ASP A 262 2.99 10.41 -10.43
N TRP A 263 3.81 10.70 -9.43
CA TRP A 263 3.58 11.82 -8.52
C TRP A 263 3.44 13.15 -9.28
N SER A 264 4.32 13.42 -10.23
CA SER A 264 4.38 14.72 -10.91
C SER A 264 3.18 14.97 -11.82
N THR A 265 2.68 13.93 -12.47
CA THR A 265 1.51 13.99 -13.35
C THR A 265 0.18 14.07 -12.59
N GLU A 266 0.09 13.41 -11.42
CA GLU A 266 -1.16 13.25 -10.68
C GLU A 266 -1.37 14.33 -9.59
N ILE A 267 -0.29 14.90 -9.06
CA ILE A 267 -0.38 15.79 -7.88
C ILE A 267 -1.24 17.05 -8.12
N THR A 268 -1.16 17.62 -9.31
CA THR A 268 -1.95 18.80 -9.66
C THR A 268 -3.45 18.49 -9.67
N LEU A 269 -3.82 17.32 -10.20
CA LEU A 269 -5.21 16.85 -10.20
C LEU A 269 -5.71 16.61 -8.76
N ILE A 270 -4.89 15.94 -7.92
CA ILE A 270 -5.21 15.70 -6.52
C ILE A 270 -5.46 17.01 -5.79
N ARG A 271 -4.55 17.99 -5.91
CA ARG A 271 -4.69 19.30 -5.27
C ARG A 271 -5.97 20.02 -5.72
N SER A 272 -6.29 19.98 -7.01
CA SER A 272 -7.50 20.62 -7.53
C SER A 272 -8.80 19.98 -7.04
N ARG A 273 -8.78 18.67 -6.76
CA ARG A 273 -9.94 17.95 -6.22
C ARG A 273 -10.11 18.15 -4.71
N MET A 274 -9.01 18.28 -3.97
CA MET A 274 -9.03 18.49 -2.51
C MET A 274 -9.37 19.93 -2.11
N SER A 275 -9.29 20.89 -3.03
CA SER A 275 -9.66 22.30 -2.80
C SER A 275 -11.14 22.62 -3.09
N ARG A 276 -11.92 21.63 -3.51
CA ARG A 276 -13.39 21.70 -3.70
C ARG A 276 -14.13 21.18 -2.47
#